data_5247a1e1f10ff5ce59ccc8ae23eb19d4
#
_entry.id   5247a1e1f10ff5ce59ccc8ae23eb19d4
#
_cell.length_a   1.000
_cell.length_b   1.000
_cell.length_c   1.000
_cell.angle_alpha   90.00
_cell.angle_beta   90.00
_cell.angle_gamma   90.00
#
_symmetry.space_group_name_H-M   'P 1'
#
loop_
_entity.id
_entity.type
_entity.pdbx_description
1 polymer ?
#
loop_
_entity_poly.entity_id
_entity_poly.type
_entity_poly.pdbx_seq_one_letter_code
_entity_poly.pdbx_strand_id
1 'polypeptide(L)'
;MRKFATLLLTACLASSVMAQAQTQIKDPFRIATKENIAAANAAAANNVRISALREFALTKGLADGRQQKFQEIHQYFEANKRVLDALYQVDHLYMQPRKKKIIKDVTGRETSRMEDDSNFNGFLIQPPIVLKGTDIMQIANGGQRKESSNIRYAIAANAQFVANPIYWQTFLVAPEDLLSQSPADDPLLQPRDETERSIMLNFYKVGYMEGQAQAVAEVETRTKTLTTMVSGMTFGRVLMDKGVMTEPQISTQYVPVSGNKTLLTLNTNAAYISVPSGFELDPSKYKVIIHQANPFSKE
;
A
#
# COMPACT_ATOMS: atom_id res chain seq x y z
N MET A 1 0.29 22.53 1.94
CA MET A 1 0.03 22.24 0.51
C MET A 1 -0.12 20.75 0.19
N ARG A 2 0.69 19.82 0.78
CA ARG A 2 0.56 18.36 0.50
C ARG A 2 -0.78 17.71 0.92
N LYS A 3 -1.44 18.18 1.99
CA LYS A 3 -2.74 17.65 2.44
C LYS A 3 -3.89 17.93 1.46
N PHE A 4 -3.81 19.03 0.71
CA PHE A 4 -4.80 19.35 -0.32
C PHE A 4 -4.70 18.46 -1.57
N ALA A 5 -3.48 18.05 -1.95
CA ALA A 5 -3.28 17.18 -3.11
C ALA A 5 -3.81 15.75 -2.87
N THR A 6 -3.65 15.22 -1.65
CA THR A 6 -4.16 13.88 -1.31
C THR A 6 -5.69 13.86 -1.23
N LEU A 7 -6.29 14.93 -0.69
CA LEU A 7 -7.75 15.06 -0.64
C LEU A 7 -8.35 15.29 -2.04
N LEU A 8 -7.65 16.01 -2.91
CA LEU A 8 -8.04 16.21 -4.30
C LEU A 8 -7.93 14.93 -5.13
N LEU A 9 -6.91 14.07 -4.89
CA LEU A 9 -6.76 12.81 -5.61
C LEU A 9 -7.88 11.82 -5.24
N THR A 10 -8.22 11.70 -3.95
CA THR A 10 -9.35 10.87 -3.50
C THR A 10 -10.70 11.46 -3.93
N ALA A 11 -10.87 12.78 -3.90
CA ALA A 11 -12.10 13.42 -4.37
C ALA A 11 -12.26 13.37 -5.89
N CYS A 12 -11.17 13.50 -6.67
CA CYS A 12 -11.20 13.34 -8.11
C CYS A 12 -11.44 11.89 -8.54
N LEU A 13 -10.90 10.90 -7.84
CA LEU A 13 -11.23 9.49 -8.10
C LEU A 13 -12.71 9.20 -7.81
N ALA A 14 -13.25 9.72 -6.70
CA ALA A 14 -14.66 9.53 -6.35
C ALA A 14 -15.61 10.26 -7.31
N SER A 15 -15.31 11.49 -7.70
CA SER A 15 -16.20 12.30 -8.57
C SER A 15 -16.13 11.91 -10.04
N SER A 16 -14.96 11.53 -10.58
CA SER A 16 -14.86 11.02 -11.95
C SER A 16 -15.50 9.63 -12.11
N VAL A 17 -15.50 8.82 -11.04
CA VAL A 17 -16.12 7.49 -10.98
C VAL A 17 -17.65 7.59 -11.01
N MET A 18 -18.25 8.62 -10.37
CA MET A 18 -19.71 8.79 -10.34
C MET A 18 -20.27 9.38 -11.65
N ALA A 19 -19.49 10.19 -12.38
CA ALA A 19 -19.98 10.84 -13.60
C ALA A 19 -19.97 9.94 -14.85
N GLN A 20 -19.23 8.82 -14.85
CA GLN A 20 -19.15 7.88 -15.97
C GLN A 20 -19.94 6.58 -15.78
N ALA A 21 -20.70 6.44 -14.70
CA ALA A 21 -21.45 5.23 -14.37
C ALA A 21 -22.64 4.91 -15.29
N GLN A 22 -22.82 5.64 -16.41
CA GLN A 22 -23.81 5.32 -17.45
C GLN A 22 -23.21 4.60 -18.66
N THR A 23 -22.09 3.88 -18.49
CA THR A 23 -21.64 2.97 -19.53
C THR A 23 -22.75 1.93 -19.73
N GLN A 24 -23.33 1.89 -20.91
CA GLN A 24 -24.33 0.84 -21.25
C GLN A 24 -23.69 -0.51 -21.03
N ILE A 25 -24.15 -1.22 -19.99
CA ILE A 25 -23.68 -2.58 -19.71
C ILE A 25 -24.08 -3.45 -20.91
N LYS A 26 -23.08 -3.85 -21.70
CA LYS A 26 -23.29 -4.70 -22.86
C LYS A 26 -23.75 -6.07 -22.37
N ASP A 27 -24.83 -6.57 -22.97
CA ASP A 27 -25.33 -7.93 -22.66
C ASP A 27 -24.32 -8.98 -23.12
N PRO A 28 -23.66 -9.73 -22.19
CA PRO A 28 -22.68 -10.74 -22.54
C PRO A 28 -23.31 -12.11 -22.86
N PHE A 29 -24.65 -12.28 -22.72
CA PHE A 29 -25.29 -13.56 -22.86
C PHE A 29 -25.96 -13.74 -24.22
N ARG A 30 -25.74 -14.89 -24.85
CA ARG A 30 -26.44 -15.33 -26.06
C ARG A 30 -27.39 -16.46 -25.71
N ILE A 31 -28.54 -16.54 -26.40
CA ILE A 31 -29.47 -17.69 -26.25
C ILE A 31 -28.76 -18.95 -26.70
N ALA A 32 -28.87 -20.03 -25.92
CA ALA A 32 -28.24 -21.31 -26.19
C ALA A 32 -28.75 -21.94 -27.49
N THR A 33 -27.87 -22.65 -28.18
CA THR A 33 -28.27 -23.46 -29.36
C THR A 33 -29.12 -24.68 -28.93
N LYS A 34 -29.88 -25.30 -29.86
CA LYS A 34 -30.69 -26.46 -29.55
C LYS A 34 -29.92 -27.63 -28.95
N GLU A 35 -28.67 -27.83 -29.34
CA GLU A 35 -27.77 -28.87 -28.80
C GLU A 35 -27.39 -28.59 -27.34
N ASN A 36 -27.07 -27.34 -27.02
CA ASN A 36 -26.75 -26.90 -25.66
C ASN A 36 -27.99 -26.96 -24.75
N ILE A 37 -29.20 -26.72 -25.29
CA ILE A 37 -30.47 -26.87 -24.56
C ILE A 37 -30.73 -28.33 -24.18
N ALA A 38 -30.48 -29.25 -25.09
CA ALA A 38 -30.68 -30.69 -24.83
C ALA A 38 -29.75 -31.21 -23.72
N ALA A 39 -28.47 -30.85 -23.77
CA ALA A 39 -27.50 -31.18 -22.72
C ALA A 39 -27.88 -30.57 -21.35
N ALA A 40 -28.36 -29.35 -21.33
CA ALA A 40 -28.78 -28.65 -20.11
C ALA A 40 -30.09 -29.21 -19.52
N ASN A 41 -31.01 -29.76 -20.35
CA ASN A 41 -32.26 -30.39 -19.89
C ASN A 41 -32.02 -31.71 -19.13
N ALA A 42 -30.94 -32.41 -19.45
CA ALA A 42 -30.57 -33.65 -18.77
C ALA A 42 -30.00 -33.46 -17.38
N ALA A 43 -29.58 -32.25 -17.03
CA ALA A 43 -28.69 -32.03 -15.86
C ALA A 43 -29.36 -31.46 -14.61
N ALA A 44 -30.57 -30.86 -14.59
CA ALA A 44 -31.05 -30.21 -13.36
C ALA A 44 -32.56 -29.96 -13.27
N ALA A 45 -33.11 -30.11 -12.05
CA ALA A 45 -34.42 -29.57 -11.68
C ALA A 45 -34.43 -28.04 -11.87
N ASN A 46 -35.55 -27.47 -12.38
CA ASN A 46 -35.62 -26.05 -12.77
C ASN A 46 -35.14 -25.06 -11.69
N ASN A 47 -35.41 -25.32 -10.42
CA ASN A 47 -34.99 -24.42 -9.33
C ASN A 47 -33.48 -24.43 -9.10
N VAL A 48 -32.83 -25.58 -9.18
CA VAL A 48 -31.37 -25.73 -9.03
C VAL A 48 -30.66 -25.05 -10.20
N ARG A 49 -31.19 -25.21 -11.41
CA ARG A 49 -30.66 -24.58 -12.62
C ARG A 49 -30.73 -23.05 -12.54
N ILE A 50 -31.90 -22.51 -12.14
CA ILE A 50 -32.06 -21.04 -12.00
C ILE A 50 -31.07 -20.46 -10.95
N SER A 51 -30.87 -21.19 -9.85
CA SER A 51 -29.87 -20.78 -8.84
C SER A 51 -28.45 -20.78 -9.41
N ALA A 52 -28.06 -21.80 -10.16
CA ALA A 52 -26.75 -21.86 -10.79
C ALA A 52 -26.55 -20.77 -11.85
N LEU A 53 -27.59 -20.44 -12.65
CA LEU A 53 -27.57 -19.36 -13.63
C LEU A 53 -27.39 -17.98 -12.96
N ARG A 54 -28.06 -17.75 -11.81
CA ARG A 54 -27.95 -16.51 -11.02
C ARG A 54 -26.53 -16.36 -10.48
N GLU A 55 -25.99 -17.41 -9.85
CA GLU A 55 -24.66 -17.41 -9.27
C GLU A 55 -23.57 -17.20 -10.34
N PHE A 56 -23.67 -17.91 -11.46
CA PHE A 56 -22.76 -17.73 -12.58
C PHE A 56 -22.81 -16.30 -13.13
N ALA A 57 -24.02 -15.77 -13.37
CA ALA A 57 -24.19 -14.42 -13.88
C ALA A 57 -23.65 -13.35 -12.92
N LEU A 58 -23.91 -13.51 -11.60
CA LEU A 58 -23.40 -12.62 -10.58
C LEU A 58 -21.86 -12.65 -10.55
N THR A 59 -21.26 -13.84 -10.52
CA THR A 59 -19.80 -14.02 -10.47
C THR A 59 -19.13 -13.48 -11.73
N LYS A 60 -19.71 -13.73 -12.91
CA LYS A 60 -19.21 -13.19 -14.17
C LYS A 60 -19.32 -11.68 -14.20
N GLY A 61 -20.45 -11.12 -13.79
CA GLY A 61 -20.64 -9.67 -13.69
C GLY A 61 -19.64 -9.03 -12.77
N LEU A 62 -19.41 -9.62 -11.58
CA LEU A 62 -18.44 -9.13 -10.60
C LEU A 62 -17.02 -9.11 -11.17
N ALA A 63 -16.59 -10.18 -11.84
CA ALA A 63 -15.28 -10.26 -12.46
C ALA A 63 -15.12 -9.23 -13.58
N ASP A 64 -16.09 -9.15 -14.50
CA ASP A 64 -16.06 -8.23 -15.63
C ASP A 64 -16.10 -6.76 -15.17
N GLY A 65 -16.96 -6.44 -14.20
CA GLY A 65 -17.07 -5.09 -13.62
C GLY A 65 -15.79 -4.65 -12.92
N ARG A 66 -15.19 -5.56 -12.15
CA ARG A 66 -13.91 -5.32 -11.47
C ARG A 66 -12.78 -5.11 -12.47
N GLN A 67 -12.67 -5.97 -13.48
CA GLN A 67 -11.66 -5.87 -14.53
C GLN A 67 -11.76 -4.56 -15.30
N GLN A 68 -12.96 -4.21 -15.77
CA GLN A 68 -13.17 -2.97 -16.51
C GLN A 68 -12.79 -1.76 -15.65
N LYS A 69 -13.19 -1.74 -14.38
CA LYS A 69 -12.88 -0.61 -13.49
C LYS A 69 -11.40 -0.46 -13.21
N PHE A 70 -10.67 -1.55 -13.01
CA PHE A 70 -9.23 -1.51 -12.90
C PHE A 70 -8.54 -0.98 -14.17
N GLN A 71 -9.03 -1.34 -15.35
CA GLN A 71 -8.52 -0.81 -16.62
C GLN A 71 -8.74 0.70 -16.73
N GLU A 72 -9.93 1.21 -16.37
CA GLU A 72 -10.22 2.65 -16.35
C GLU A 72 -9.29 3.40 -15.36
N ILE A 73 -9.12 2.86 -14.16
CA ILE A 73 -8.23 3.43 -13.13
C ILE A 73 -6.77 3.41 -13.60
N HIS A 74 -6.33 2.32 -14.22
CA HIS A 74 -4.98 2.22 -14.77
C HIS A 74 -4.73 3.29 -15.85
N GLN A 75 -5.66 3.47 -16.78
CA GLN A 75 -5.57 4.55 -17.79
C GLN A 75 -5.50 5.94 -17.14
N TYR A 76 -6.26 6.18 -16.08
CA TYR A 76 -6.18 7.41 -15.31
C TYR A 76 -4.81 7.61 -14.65
N PHE A 77 -4.21 6.56 -14.09
CA PHE A 77 -2.87 6.63 -13.50
C PHE A 77 -1.80 6.90 -14.55
N GLU A 78 -1.86 6.26 -15.70
CA GLU A 78 -0.91 6.53 -16.80
C GLU A 78 -1.04 7.96 -17.33
N ALA A 79 -2.24 8.47 -17.49
CA ALA A 79 -2.46 9.86 -17.91
C ALA A 79 -1.91 10.88 -16.90
N ASN A 80 -1.90 10.54 -15.60
CA ASN A 80 -1.44 11.41 -14.51
C ASN A 80 -0.07 10.99 -13.94
N LYS A 81 0.69 10.14 -14.63
CA LYS A 81 1.95 9.56 -14.17
C LYS A 81 2.93 10.61 -13.62
N ARG A 82 3.13 11.72 -14.33
CA ARG A 82 4.05 12.80 -13.89
C ARG A 82 3.66 13.40 -12.54
N VAL A 83 2.36 13.53 -12.28
CA VAL A 83 1.85 14.06 -11.01
C VAL A 83 2.06 13.04 -9.89
N LEU A 84 1.80 11.76 -10.17
CA LEU A 84 2.00 10.67 -9.23
C LEU A 84 3.48 10.47 -8.89
N ASP A 85 4.36 10.52 -9.89
CA ASP A 85 5.81 10.45 -9.69
C ASP A 85 6.31 11.59 -8.79
N ALA A 86 5.82 12.82 -9.00
CA ALA A 86 6.18 13.96 -8.15
C ALA A 86 5.60 13.87 -6.73
N LEU A 87 4.37 13.33 -6.59
CA LEU A 87 3.70 13.19 -5.29
C LEU A 87 4.33 12.09 -4.43
N TYR A 88 4.72 10.99 -5.03
CA TYR A 88 5.28 9.79 -4.38
C TYR A 88 6.78 9.62 -4.64
N GLN A 89 7.49 10.71 -4.85
CA GLN A 89 8.95 10.70 -4.94
C GLN A 89 9.55 10.37 -3.57
N VAL A 90 9.95 9.13 -3.35
CA VAL A 90 10.40 8.61 -2.06
C VAL A 90 11.88 8.31 -1.99
N ASP A 91 12.61 8.32 -3.11
CA ASP A 91 14.01 7.92 -3.17
C ASP A 91 14.90 8.66 -2.17
N HIS A 92 14.64 9.95 -1.97
CA HIS A 92 15.36 10.81 -1.02
C HIS A 92 15.10 10.46 0.45
N LEU A 93 14.07 9.67 0.75
CA LEU A 93 13.74 9.25 2.12
C LEU A 93 14.60 8.08 2.58
N TYR A 94 15.03 7.23 1.65
CA TYR A 94 15.83 6.06 1.97
C TYR A 94 17.23 6.46 2.45
N MET A 95 17.76 5.67 3.37
CA MET A 95 19.09 5.82 3.91
C MET A 95 20.01 4.78 3.29
N GLN A 96 21.25 5.17 3.04
CA GLN A 96 22.29 4.20 2.69
C GLN A 96 22.95 3.69 3.95
N PRO A 97 23.35 2.41 4.00
CA PRO A 97 24.16 1.88 5.09
C PRO A 97 25.44 2.67 5.23
N ARG A 98 25.72 3.18 6.43
CA ARG A 98 26.91 3.97 6.73
C ARG A 98 27.72 3.29 7.82
N LYS A 99 29.05 3.32 7.66
CA LYS A 99 29.99 2.86 8.69
C LYS A 99 30.68 4.04 9.35
N LYS A 100 30.99 3.90 10.63
CA LYS A 100 31.78 4.87 11.36
C LYS A 100 33.25 4.65 11.03
N LYS A 101 33.90 5.63 10.39
CA LYS A 101 35.32 5.66 10.18
C LYS A 101 35.99 6.54 11.20
N ILE A 102 36.94 5.99 11.95
CA ILE A 102 37.77 6.74 12.88
C ILE A 102 38.93 7.29 12.09
N ILE A 103 39.06 8.61 12.08
CA ILE A 103 40.13 9.34 11.42
C ILE A 103 41.01 9.96 12.53
N LYS A 104 42.32 9.65 12.51
CA LYS A 104 43.29 10.30 13.39
C LYS A 104 43.86 11.48 12.63
N ASP A 105 43.83 12.64 13.21
CA ASP A 105 44.50 13.82 12.66
C ASP A 105 46.01 13.74 12.90
N VAL A 106 46.76 14.71 12.37
CA VAL A 106 48.23 14.78 12.51
C VAL A 106 48.67 14.99 13.98
N THR A 107 47.76 15.36 14.86
CA THR A 107 48.00 15.53 16.30
C THR A 107 47.64 14.29 17.11
N GLY A 108 47.18 13.22 16.46
CA GLY A 108 46.75 11.97 17.09
C GLY A 108 45.33 12.02 17.66
N ARG A 109 44.58 13.11 17.46
CA ARG A 109 43.22 13.26 17.95
C ARG A 109 42.26 12.41 17.06
N GLU A 110 41.49 11.55 17.68
CA GLU A 110 40.51 10.72 17.00
C GLU A 110 39.23 11.53 16.73
N THR A 111 38.87 11.63 15.47
CA THR A 111 37.58 12.11 15.00
C THR A 111 36.85 11.00 14.30
N SER A 112 35.52 10.98 14.37
CA SER A 112 34.71 9.97 13.67
C SER A 112 33.89 10.61 12.59
N ARG A 113 33.92 9.99 11.40
CA ARG A 113 33.11 10.38 10.26
C ARG A 113 32.24 9.19 9.83
N MET A 114 31.01 9.46 9.45
CA MET A 114 30.15 8.46 8.82
C MET A 114 30.42 8.45 7.31
N GLU A 115 30.79 7.29 6.77
CA GLU A 115 31.01 7.06 5.34
C GLU A 115 30.04 5.99 4.86
N ASP A 116 29.61 6.09 3.60
CA ASP A 116 28.78 5.06 2.97
C ASP A 116 29.56 3.74 2.88
N ASP A 117 28.90 2.64 3.23
CA ASP A 117 29.55 1.33 3.23
C ASP A 117 29.40 0.67 1.86
N SER A 118 30.47 0.70 1.06
CA SER A 118 30.50 0.12 -0.29
C SER A 118 30.23 -1.37 -0.35
N ASN A 119 30.36 -2.10 0.78
CA ASN A 119 30.04 -3.53 0.84
C ASN A 119 28.54 -3.81 0.70
N PHE A 120 27.71 -2.80 0.87
CA PHE A 120 26.25 -2.87 0.79
C PHE A 120 25.67 -2.01 -0.34
N ASN A 121 26.45 -1.79 -1.39
CA ASN A 121 25.97 -1.13 -2.60
C ASN A 121 24.75 -1.90 -3.15
N GLY A 122 23.64 -1.17 -3.36
CA GLY A 122 22.37 -1.74 -3.82
C GLY A 122 21.37 -2.07 -2.73
N PHE A 123 21.75 -1.99 -1.44
CA PHE A 123 20.79 -2.09 -0.34
C PHE A 123 20.47 -0.71 0.21
N LEU A 124 19.20 -0.46 0.43
CA LEU A 124 18.68 0.76 1.01
C LEU A 124 18.06 0.44 2.36
N ILE A 125 18.08 1.42 3.25
CA ILE A 125 17.38 1.32 4.53
C ILE A 125 16.13 2.15 4.42
N GLN A 126 14.98 1.49 4.49
CA GLN A 126 13.70 2.16 4.66
C GLN A 126 13.68 2.79 6.05
N PRO A 127 13.39 4.10 6.17
CA PRO A 127 13.28 4.73 7.50
C PRO A 127 12.06 4.18 8.26
N PRO A 128 12.04 4.33 9.59
CA PRO A 128 10.88 3.93 10.37
C PRO A 128 9.63 4.69 9.92
N ILE A 129 8.50 3.98 9.90
CA ILE A 129 7.20 4.56 9.60
C ILE A 129 6.62 5.11 10.91
N VAL A 130 6.51 6.43 11.00
CA VAL A 130 6.01 7.12 12.19
C VAL A 130 4.63 7.72 11.91
N LEU A 131 3.67 7.36 12.74
CA LEU A 131 2.34 7.96 12.72
C LEU A 131 2.29 9.18 13.63
N LYS A 132 1.67 10.24 13.15
CA LYS A 132 1.42 11.46 13.90
C LYS A 132 -0.05 11.58 14.23
N GLY A 133 -0.40 11.63 15.50
CA GLY A 133 -1.72 12.01 16.00
C GLY A 133 -1.71 13.43 16.55
N THR A 134 -2.82 14.14 16.39
CA THR A 134 -3.02 15.49 16.95
C THR A 134 -4.27 15.48 17.82
N ASP A 135 -4.24 16.33 18.87
CA ASP A 135 -5.40 16.53 19.78
C ASP A 135 -5.97 15.22 20.36
N ILE A 136 -5.05 14.38 20.84
CA ILE A 136 -5.43 13.09 21.43
C ILE A 136 -5.90 13.30 22.86
N MET A 137 -7.11 12.86 23.12
CA MET A 137 -7.68 12.81 24.46
C MET A 137 -7.86 11.34 24.86
N GLN A 138 -7.30 10.96 25.99
CA GLN A 138 -7.44 9.62 26.56
C GLN A 138 -8.03 9.70 27.96
N ILE A 139 -8.92 8.76 28.26
CA ILE A 139 -9.46 8.57 29.61
C ILE A 139 -8.85 7.27 30.14
N ALA A 140 -8.17 7.36 31.26
CA ALA A 140 -7.48 6.24 31.90
C ALA A 140 -8.03 6.00 33.32
N ASN A 141 -7.68 4.85 33.92
CA ASN A 141 -8.04 4.46 35.27
C ASN A 141 -9.56 4.52 35.54
N GLY A 142 -10.37 3.94 34.66
CA GLY A 142 -11.82 3.90 34.86
C GLY A 142 -12.50 5.27 34.88
N GLY A 143 -11.95 6.25 34.19
CA GLY A 143 -12.49 7.61 34.13
C GLY A 143 -11.87 8.60 35.12
N GLN A 144 -10.97 8.15 36.01
CA GLN A 144 -10.35 9.00 37.02
C GLN A 144 -9.22 9.89 36.49
N ARG A 145 -8.66 9.55 35.31
CA ARG A 145 -7.57 10.32 34.69
C ARG A 145 -7.90 10.69 33.26
N LYS A 146 -7.84 11.97 32.96
CA LYS A 146 -7.95 12.52 31.62
C LYS A 146 -6.58 13.01 31.17
N GLU A 147 -6.08 12.45 30.08
CA GLU A 147 -4.85 12.89 29.44
C GLU A 147 -5.19 13.60 28.13
N SER A 148 -4.58 14.75 27.91
CA SER A 148 -4.67 15.49 26.66
C SER A 148 -3.27 15.70 26.11
N SER A 149 -3.06 15.38 24.84
CA SER A 149 -1.80 15.54 24.15
C SER A 149 -2.03 16.23 22.82
N ASN A 150 -1.40 17.36 22.58
CA ASN A 150 -1.53 18.10 21.32
C ASN A 150 -0.89 17.33 20.14
N ILE A 151 0.22 16.64 20.40
CA ILE A 151 0.92 15.85 19.37
C ILE A 151 1.41 14.55 20.00
N ARG A 152 1.14 13.45 19.30
CA ARG A 152 1.64 12.13 19.64
C ARG A 152 2.30 11.51 18.41
N TYR A 153 3.50 10.96 18.60
CA TYR A 153 4.17 10.16 17.60
C TYR A 153 4.19 8.69 18.04
N ALA A 154 3.98 7.77 17.10
CA ALA A 154 4.08 6.34 17.33
C ALA A 154 4.83 5.68 16.17
N ILE A 155 5.78 4.81 16.47
CA ILE A 155 6.49 4.00 15.46
C ILE A 155 5.55 2.84 15.08
N ALA A 156 5.06 2.85 13.84
CA ALA A 156 4.22 1.79 13.29
C ALA A 156 5.05 0.64 12.71
N ALA A 157 6.22 0.97 12.14
CA ALA A 157 7.18 0.00 11.65
C ALA A 157 8.61 0.53 11.86
N ASN A 158 9.51 -0.36 12.25
CA ASN A 158 10.93 -0.03 12.41
C ASN A 158 11.62 0.09 11.04
N ALA A 159 12.81 0.68 11.05
CA ALA A 159 13.69 0.69 9.88
C ALA A 159 14.01 -0.74 9.44
N GLN A 160 14.13 -0.96 8.14
CA GLN A 160 14.44 -2.27 7.56
C GLN A 160 15.26 -2.13 6.28
N PHE A 161 16.06 -3.16 5.97
CA PHE A 161 16.74 -3.23 4.68
C PHE A 161 15.75 -3.55 3.57
N VAL A 162 15.90 -2.87 2.45
CA VAL A 162 15.12 -3.10 1.22
C VAL A 162 16.04 -3.08 0.02
N ALA A 163 15.74 -3.91 -0.98
CA ALA A 163 16.51 -3.92 -2.22
C ALA A 163 16.16 -2.73 -3.12
N ASN A 164 14.90 -2.36 -3.15
CA ASN A 164 14.38 -1.29 -4.00
C ASN A 164 13.48 -0.34 -3.20
N PRO A 165 13.44 0.94 -3.57
CA PRO A 165 12.42 1.86 -3.05
C PRO A 165 11.01 1.38 -3.38
N ILE A 166 10.05 1.87 -2.63
CA ILE A 166 8.63 1.63 -2.90
C ILE A 166 8.24 2.54 -4.06
N TYR A 167 7.72 1.96 -5.13
CA TYR A 167 7.14 2.69 -6.26
C TYR A 167 5.62 2.66 -6.17
N TRP A 168 4.97 3.79 -6.46
CA TRP A 168 3.51 3.88 -6.43
C TRP A 168 2.85 2.89 -7.38
N GLN A 169 3.48 2.60 -8.53
CA GLN A 169 2.98 1.62 -9.50
C GLN A 169 2.78 0.24 -8.86
N THR A 170 3.75 -0.20 -8.06
CA THR A 170 3.67 -1.50 -7.36
C THR A 170 2.50 -1.58 -6.38
N PHE A 171 2.08 -0.43 -5.84
CA PHE A 171 0.96 -0.37 -4.89
C PHE A 171 -0.39 -0.15 -5.57
N LEU A 172 -0.45 0.76 -6.55
CA LEU A 172 -1.71 1.23 -7.11
C LEU A 172 -2.16 0.45 -8.33
N VAL A 173 -1.21 -0.11 -9.11
CA VAL A 173 -1.55 -0.93 -10.27
C VAL A 173 -1.97 -2.32 -9.79
N ALA A 174 -3.12 -2.78 -10.26
CA ALA A 174 -3.58 -4.13 -9.96
C ALA A 174 -2.67 -5.16 -10.68
N PRO A 175 -2.26 -6.24 -10.00
CA PRO A 175 -1.55 -7.34 -10.67
C PRO A 175 -2.37 -7.91 -11.84
N GLU A 176 -1.70 -8.29 -12.92
CA GLU A 176 -2.36 -8.84 -14.11
C GLU A 176 -3.22 -10.08 -13.80
N ASP A 177 -2.81 -10.88 -12.82
CA ASP A 177 -3.56 -12.05 -12.35
C ASP A 177 -4.98 -11.71 -11.84
N LEU A 178 -5.18 -10.51 -11.34
CA LEU A 178 -6.50 -10.02 -10.90
C LEU A 178 -7.36 -9.51 -12.08
N LEU A 179 -6.74 -9.24 -13.22
CA LEU A 179 -7.42 -8.72 -14.42
C LEU A 179 -7.97 -9.82 -15.32
N SER A 180 -7.53 -11.07 -15.15
CA SER A 180 -7.83 -12.17 -16.08
C SER A 180 -8.82 -13.23 -15.57
N GLN A 181 -9.53 -12.98 -14.46
CA GLN A 181 -10.35 -14.00 -13.79
C GLN A 181 -11.85 -13.96 -14.13
N SER A 182 -12.23 -13.53 -15.34
CA SER A 182 -13.63 -13.74 -15.74
C SER A 182 -13.89 -15.25 -15.93
N PRO A 183 -14.95 -15.80 -15.32
CA PRO A 183 -15.29 -17.20 -15.51
C PRO A 183 -15.47 -17.53 -17.00
N ALA A 184 -14.90 -18.66 -17.43
CA ALA A 184 -15.10 -19.14 -18.78
C ALA A 184 -16.59 -19.40 -19.06
N ASP A 185 -17.02 -19.19 -20.30
CA ASP A 185 -18.38 -19.48 -20.70
C ASP A 185 -18.60 -20.99 -20.63
N ASP A 186 -19.50 -21.44 -19.73
CA ASP A 186 -19.92 -22.81 -19.62
C ASP A 186 -21.15 -23.05 -20.52
N PRO A 187 -21.09 -23.95 -21.53
CA PRO A 187 -22.22 -24.25 -22.39
C PRO A 187 -23.45 -24.71 -21.63
N LEU A 188 -23.29 -25.35 -20.47
CA LEU A 188 -24.41 -25.83 -19.63
C LEU A 188 -25.13 -24.68 -18.91
N LEU A 189 -24.47 -23.54 -18.70
CA LEU A 189 -25.01 -22.36 -18.06
C LEU A 189 -25.46 -21.28 -19.04
N GLN A 190 -25.58 -21.61 -20.33
CA GLN A 190 -26.19 -20.70 -21.30
C GLN A 190 -27.71 -20.64 -21.11
N PRO A 191 -28.37 -19.48 -21.26
CA PRO A 191 -29.81 -19.34 -21.14
C PRO A 191 -30.52 -20.10 -22.27
N ARG A 192 -31.59 -20.79 -21.93
CA ARG A 192 -32.42 -21.56 -22.89
C ARG A 192 -33.49 -20.71 -23.54
N ASP A 193 -34.01 -19.75 -22.81
CA ASP A 193 -35.06 -18.85 -23.21
C ASP A 193 -34.84 -17.42 -22.75
N GLU A 194 -35.72 -16.53 -23.17
CA GLU A 194 -35.62 -15.08 -22.84
C GLU A 194 -35.86 -14.82 -21.34
N THR A 195 -36.58 -15.70 -20.63
CA THR A 195 -36.81 -15.58 -19.19
C THR A 195 -35.52 -15.86 -18.43
N GLU A 196 -34.84 -16.98 -18.73
CA GLU A 196 -33.51 -17.29 -18.15
C GLU A 196 -32.50 -16.19 -18.47
N ARG A 197 -32.51 -15.71 -19.74
CA ARG A 197 -31.62 -14.61 -20.16
C ARG A 197 -31.88 -13.31 -19.38
N SER A 198 -33.13 -12.93 -19.16
CA SER A 198 -33.49 -11.76 -18.40
C SER A 198 -33.05 -11.86 -16.93
N ILE A 199 -33.21 -13.05 -16.33
CA ILE A 199 -32.73 -13.32 -14.96
C ILE A 199 -31.21 -13.18 -14.91
N MET A 200 -30.49 -13.84 -15.81
CA MET A 200 -29.03 -13.76 -15.86
C MET A 200 -28.55 -12.31 -16.04
N LEU A 201 -29.16 -11.55 -16.96
CA LEU A 201 -28.80 -10.17 -17.22
C LEU A 201 -28.99 -9.28 -15.98
N ASN A 202 -30.08 -9.47 -15.23
CA ASN A 202 -30.32 -8.73 -14.00
C ASN A 202 -29.24 -9.01 -12.93
N PHE A 203 -28.91 -10.29 -12.71
CA PHE A 203 -27.86 -10.65 -11.75
C PHE A 203 -26.48 -10.25 -12.23
N TYR A 204 -26.19 -10.35 -13.53
CA TYR A 204 -24.96 -9.83 -14.11
C TYR A 204 -24.79 -8.34 -13.85
N LYS A 205 -25.84 -7.51 -14.07
CA LYS A 205 -25.78 -6.06 -13.79
C LYS A 205 -25.48 -5.78 -12.32
N VAL A 206 -26.11 -6.52 -11.41
CA VAL A 206 -25.84 -6.39 -9.96
C VAL A 206 -24.39 -6.73 -9.66
N GLY A 207 -23.90 -7.87 -10.12
CA GLY A 207 -22.51 -8.28 -9.94
C GLY A 207 -21.52 -7.28 -10.55
N TYR A 208 -21.83 -6.78 -11.76
CA TYR A 208 -20.99 -5.81 -12.46
C TYR A 208 -20.83 -4.50 -11.66
N MET A 209 -21.92 -3.95 -11.13
CA MET A 209 -21.86 -2.74 -10.29
C MET A 209 -21.09 -3.00 -8.99
N GLU A 210 -21.30 -4.16 -8.38
CA GLU A 210 -20.57 -4.54 -7.17
C GLU A 210 -19.07 -4.74 -7.45
N GLY A 211 -18.72 -5.38 -8.58
CA GLY A 211 -17.32 -5.51 -9.01
C GLY A 211 -16.62 -4.17 -9.21
N GLN A 212 -17.30 -3.21 -9.83
CA GLN A 212 -16.78 -1.84 -9.94
C GLN A 212 -16.56 -1.18 -8.58
N ALA A 213 -17.52 -1.33 -7.67
CA ALA A 213 -17.41 -0.76 -6.32
C ALA A 213 -16.24 -1.39 -5.53
N GLN A 214 -16.04 -2.71 -5.64
CA GLN A 214 -14.91 -3.40 -5.03
C GLN A 214 -13.56 -2.92 -5.57
N ALA A 215 -13.44 -2.74 -6.89
CA ALA A 215 -12.21 -2.22 -7.49
C ALA A 215 -11.85 -0.82 -6.96
N VAL A 216 -12.84 0.07 -6.84
CA VAL A 216 -12.65 1.41 -6.26
C VAL A 216 -12.20 1.33 -4.82
N ALA A 217 -12.89 0.56 -3.98
CA ALA A 217 -12.57 0.41 -2.56
C ALA A 217 -11.15 -0.19 -2.34
N GLU A 218 -10.75 -1.12 -3.21
CA GLU A 218 -9.41 -1.68 -3.18
C GLU A 218 -8.34 -0.64 -3.50
N VAL A 219 -8.52 0.15 -4.56
CA VAL A 219 -7.58 1.22 -4.93
C VAL A 219 -7.52 2.32 -3.86
N GLU A 220 -8.65 2.69 -3.27
CA GLU A 220 -8.69 3.64 -2.15
C GLU A 220 -7.87 3.12 -0.95
N THR A 221 -8.04 1.85 -0.60
CA THR A 221 -7.29 1.21 0.49
C THR A 221 -5.80 1.19 0.20
N ARG A 222 -5.39 0.83 -1.02
CA ARG A 222 -3.99 0.83 -1.46
C ARG A 222 -3.40 2.24 -1.45
N THR A 223 -4.15 3.22 -1.93
CA THR A 223 -3.74 4.65 -1.92
C THR A 223 -3.55 5.16 -0.50
N LYS A 224 -4.46 4.83 0.40
CA LYS A 224 -4.36 5.19 1.82
C LYS A 224 -3.13 4.55 2.46
N THR A 225 -2.87 3.28 2.18
CA THR A 225 -1.69 2.56 2.68
C THR A 225 -0.40 3.21 2.18
N LEU A 226 -0.28 3.44 0.87
CA LEU A 226 0.88 4.10 0.27
C LEU A 226 1.11 5.49 0.87
N THR A 227 0.07 6.31 0.96
CA THR A 227 0.14 7.66 1.55
C THR A 227 0.57 7.61 3.01
N THR A 228 0.06 6.66 3.78
CA THR A 228 0.45 6.47 5.18
C THR A 228 1.91 6.06 5.29
N MET A 229 2.39 5.17 4.44
CA MET A 229 3.80 4.75 4.40
C MET A 229 4.71 5.93 4.05
N VAL A 230 4.42 6.65 2.96
CA VAL A 230 5.25 7.79 2.51
C VAL A 230 5.27 8.91 3.53
N SER A 231 4.12 9.29 4.10
CA SER A 231 4.06 10.30 5.16
C SER A 231 4.74 9.84 6.43
N GLY A 232 4.59 8.57 6.80
CA GLY A 232 5.25 7.98 7.97
C GLY A 232 6.77 7.95 7.85
N MET A 233 7.31 7.55 6.69
CA MET A 233 8.74 7.62 6.39
C MET A 233 9.26 9.08 6.43
N THR A 234 8.49 10.02 5.88
CA THR A 234 8.83 11.44 5.92
C THR A 234 8.91 11.95 7.37
N PHE A 235 7.94 11.60 8.22
CA PHE A 235 8.00 11.93 9.64
C PHE A 235 9.19 11.29 10.33
N GLY A 236 9.46 10.01 10.08
CA GLY A 236 10.62 9.31 10.61
C GLY A 236 11.92 10.05 10.29
N ARG A 237 12.14 10.42 9.02
CA ARG A 237 13.31 11.19 8.58
C ARG A 237 13.40 12.56 9.27
N VAL A 238 12.32 13.31 9.26
CA VAL A 238 12.28 14.64 9.90
C VAL A 238 12.58 14.56 11.40
N LEU A 239 12.07 13.55 12.11
CA LEU A 239 12.33 13.39 13.54
C LEU A 239 13.78 12.98 13.82
N MET A 240 14.38 12.14 12.97
CA MET A 240 15.80 11.79 13.05
C MET A 240 16.69 13.01 12.76
N ASP A 241 16.41 13.76 11.71
CA ASP A 241 17.16 14.96 11.36
C ASP A 241 17.12 16.03 12.48
N LYS A 242 16.00 16.08 13.21
CA LYS A 242 15.81 16.97 14.35
C LYS A 242 16.35 16.41 15.68
N GLY A 243 16.87 15.20 15.70
CA GLY A 243 17.37 14.55 16.91
C GLY A 243 16.29 14.11 17.91
N VAL A 244 15.01 14.16 17.50
CA VAL A 244 13.88 13.65 18.31
C VAL A 244 13.79 12.12 18.25
N MET A 245 14.39 11.53 17.23
CA MET A 245 14.49 10.10 17.04
C MET A 245 15.95 9.72 16.72
N THR A 246 16.40 8.59 17.25
CA THR A 246 17.73 8.05 16.96
C THR A 246 17.74 7.35 15.60
N GLU A 247 18.84 7.47 14.87
CA GLU A 247 19.07 6.68 13.67
C GLU A 247 19.28 5.19 14.03
N PRO A 248 18.86 4.25 13.17
CA PRO A 248 19.13 2.84 13.39
C PRO A 248 20.63 2.57 13.35
N GLN A 249 21.14 1.78 14.30
CA GLN A 249 22.54 1.36 14.28
C GLN A 249 22.68 0.06 13.49
N ILE A 250 23.67 0.03 12.62
CA ILE A 250 23.94 -1.12 11.75
C ILE A 250 25.24 -1.75 12.22
N SER A 251 25.21 -3.05 12.40
CA SER A 251 26.40 -3.87 12.62
C SER A 251 26.64 -4.76 11.40
N THR A 252 27.89 -4.94 11.07
CA THR A 252 28.30 -5.74 9.92
C THR A 252 29.13 -6.94 10.40
N GLN A 253 28.92 -8.07 9.79
CA GLN A 253 29.66 -9.30 10.07
C GLN A 253 30.20 -9.88 8.76
N TYR A 254 31.48 -10.16 8.73
CA TYR A 254 32.11 -10.86 7.62
C TYR A 254 32.25 -12.34 7.96
N VAL A 255 31.75 -13.20 7.10
CA VAL A 255 31.86 -14.65 7.20
C VAL A 255 32.60 -15.17 5.97
N PRO A 256 33.88 -15.60 6.12
CA PRO A 256 34.69 -15.98 4.97
C PRO A 256 34.16 -17.22 4.26
N VAL A 257 33.66 -18.19 5.03
CA VAL A 257 33.09 -19.44 4.49
C VAL A 257 31.89 -19.85 5.32
N SER A 258 30.79 -20.14 4.66
CA SER A 258 29.58 -20.72 5.27
C SER A 258 28.93 -21.72 4.31
N GLY A 259 28.14 -22.65 4.84
CA GLY A 259 27.42 -23.58 3.99
C GLY A 259 27.20 -24.96 4.62
N ASN A 260 26.77 -25.90 3.78
CA ASN A 260 26.58 -27.30 4.09
C ASN A 260 27.16 -28.18 2.98
N LYS A 261 26.92 -29.49 2.98
CA LYS A 261 27.47 -30.43 1.98
C LYS A 261 27.02 -30.13 0.54
N THR A 262 25.93 -29.39 0.35
CA THR A 262 25.34 -29.12 -0.96
C THR A 262 25.40 -27.65 -1.37
N LEU A 263 25.70 -26.73 -0.44
CA LEU A 263 25.79 -25.29 -0.65
C LEU A 263 27.04 -24.75 0.04
N LEU A 264 27.89 -24.07 -0.70
CA LEU A 264 29.05 -23.34 -0.20
C LEU A 264 28.92 -21.86 -0.55
N THR A 265 28.99 -21.01 0.46
CA THR A 265 28.98 -19.56 0.30
C THR A 265 30.31 -18.99 0.80
N LEU A 266 30.96 -18.21 -0.03
CA LEU A 266 32.25 -17.61 0.26
C LEU A 266 32.11 -16.08 0.39
N ASN A 267 32.90 -15.51 1.30
CA ASN A 267 33.01 -14.05 1.47
C ASN A 267 31.67 -13.34 1.72
N THR A 268 30.84 -13.89 2.62
CA THR A 268 29.54 -13.31 2.94
C THR A 268 29.72 -12.09 3.86
N ASN A 269 29.22 -10.94 3.40
CA ASN A 269 29.05 -9.75 4.23
C ASN A 269 27.58 -9.70 4.69
N ALA A 270 27.33 -9.82 5.97
CA ALA A 270 26.01 -9.68 6.58
C ALA A 270 25.90 -8.33 7.30
N ALA A 271 24.79 -7.62 7.08
CA ALA A 271 24.43 -6.45 7.86
C ALA A 271 23.14 -6.72 8.62
N TYR A 272 23.05 -6.20 9.81
CA TYR A 272 21.84 -6.28 10.62
C TYR A 272 21.65 -4.98 11.41
N ILE A 273 20.42 -4.61 11.67
CA ILE A 273 20.07 -3.47 12.51
C ILE A 273 20.23 -3.93 13.96
N SER A 274 21.34 -3.52 14.57
CA SER A 274 21.66 -3.93 15.96
C SER A 274 20.86 -3.14 17.00
N VAL A 275 20.56 -1.86 16.70
CA VAL A 275 19.70 -1.02 17.54
C VAL A 275 18.65 -0.38 16.64
N PRO A 276 17.37 -0.64 16.86
CA PRO A 276 16.30 0.02 16.09
C PRO A 276 16.22 1.50 16.43
N SER A 277 15.58 2.28 15.55
CA SER A 277 15.27 3.68 15.83
C SER A 277 14.30 3.81 17.01
N GLY A 278 14.55 4.76 17.89
CA GLY A 278 13.72 5.04 19.06
C GLY A 278 13.58 6.55 19.29
N PHE A 279 12.56 6.94 20.06
CA PHE A 279 12.42 8.34 20.44
C PHE A 279 13.46 8.71 21.50
N GLU A 280 14.13 9.88 21.33
CA GLU A 280 14.97 10.48 22.36
C GLU A 280 14.05 11.18 23.36
N LEU A 281 14.17 10.81 24.63
CA LEU A 281 13.34 11.36 25.70
C LEU A 281 13.94 12.61 26.34
N ASP A 282 15.21 12.90 26.08
CA ASP A 282 15.89 14.09 26.58
C ASP A 282 15.78 15.24 25.55
N PRO A 283 14.96 16.28 25.84
CA PRO A 283 14.78 17.41 24.92
C PRO A 283 16.06 18.22 24.68
N SER A 284 17.05 18.16 25.58
CA SER A 284 18.33 18.88 25.42
C SER A 284 19.13 18.37 24.20
N LYS A 285 18.86 17.15 23.74
CA LYS A 285 19.51 16.55 22.57
C LYS A 285 18.84 16.93 21.26
N TYR A 286 17.68 17.58 21.30
CA TYR A 286 16.99 18.01 20.10
C TYR A 286 17.74 19.12 19.40
N LYS A 287 17.94 19.00 18.09
CA LYS A 287 18.60 20.00 17.26
C LYS A 287 17.75 21.26 17.03
N VAL A 288 16.48 21.21 17.39
CA VAL A 288 15.54 22.32 17.29
C VAL A 288 14.87 22.50 18.63
N ILE A 289 15.03 23.68 19.21
CA ILE A 289 14.27 24.09 20.40
C ILE A 289 12.81 24.21 19.96
N ILE A 290 11.98 23.28 20.40
CA ILE A 290 10.53 23.41 20.28
C ILE A 290 10.15 24.44 21.33
N HIS A 291 10.01 25.71 20.94
CA HIS A 291 9.38 26.69 21.81
C HIS A 291 7.96 26.22 22.05
N GLN A 292 7.71 25.57 23.18
CA GLN A 292 6.37 25.45 23.71
C GLN A 292 5.93 26.90 24.02
N ALA A 293 5.10 27.46 23.15
CA ALA A 293 4.32 28.61 23.52
C ALA A 293 3.50 28.16 24.75
N ASN A 294 3.88 28.68 25.91
CA ASN A 294 3.12 28.47 27.14
C ASN A 294 1.75 29.14 26.92
N PRO A 295 0.63 28.39 26.71
CA PRO A 295 -0.66 29.01 26.46
C PRO A 295 -1.21 29.77 27.68
N PHE A 296 -0.49 29.75 28.80
CA PHE A 296 -0.90 30.38 30.05
C PHE A 296 -0.02 31.56 30.46
N SER A 297 0.98 31.98 29.67
CA SER A 297 1.63 33.26 29.87
C SER A 297 0.68 34.37 29.41
N LYS A 298 -0.26 34.75 30.25
CA LYS A 298 -0.92 36.06 30.17
C LYS A 298 0.06 37.09 30.69
N GLU A 299 0.51 38.02 29.84
CA GLU A 299 0.89 39.36 30.26
C GLU A 299 -0.35 40.12 30.70
#